data_055b40519a8b2d82f925a5fccacb5d27
#
_entry.id   055b40519a8b2d82f925a5fccacb5d27
#
_cell.length_a   1.000
_cell.length_b   1.000
_cell.length_c   1.000
_cell.angle_alpha   90.00
_cell.angle_beta   90.00
_cell.angle_gamma   90.00
#
_symmetry.space_group_name_H-M   'P 1'
#
loop_
_entity.id
_entity.type
_entity.pdbx_description
1 polymer ?
#
loop_
_entity_poly.entity_id
_entity_poly.type
_entity_poly.pdbx_seq_one_letter_code
_entity_poly.pdbx_strand_id
1 'polypeptide(L)'
;VRVVEPFFWRAFGWARLEVDVARQSVSREADRDAQQVARTLIPVASRDQALWLLARVMPDAHPNPPPDAGPPSRARLKAPLSFHFLAAWFGQRYVYARTGRVQMSTIIVPLVKVQSVRLKSGPLQRTFHVATVDVDTAGRRWQASARCRDEHEAVEMVRHISERARLSRRVPPPRPANPIPVPAAG
;
A
#
# COMPACT_ATOMS: atom_id res chain seq x y z
N VAL A 1 4.07 -2.88 3.17
CA VAL A 1 4.44 -3.79 2.07
C VAL A 1 3.95 -3.20 0.77
N ARG A 2 4.68 -3.42 -0.30
CA ARG A 2 4.35 -2.95 -1.63
C ARG A 2 4.45 -4.10 -2.62
N VAL A 3 3.38 -4.33 -3.37
CA VAL A 3 3.35 -5.25 -4.51
C VAL A 3 3.53 -4.43 -5.77
N VAL A 4 4.50 -4.78 -6.60
CA VAL A 4 4.86 -4.05 -7.82
C VAL A 4 4.71 -4.97 -9.02
N GLU A 5 3.93 -4.53 -10.00
CA GLU A 5 3.64 -5.25 -11.24
C GLU A 5 3.95 -4.33 -12.44
N PRO A 6 5.18 -4.35 -12.98
CA PRO A 6 5.52 -3.63 -14.21
C PRO A 6 4.63 -4.06 -15.37
N PHE A 7 4.42 -3.17 -16.34
CA PHE A 7 3.51 -3.41 -17.47
C PHE A 7 3.79 -4.73 -18.20
N PHE A 8 5.06 -4.96 -18.53
CA PHE A 8 5.45 -6.19 -19.22
C PHE A 8 5.29 -7.44 -18.35
N TRP A 9 5.49 -7.34 -17.04
CA TRP A 9 5.36 -8.47 -16.12
C TRP A 9 3.93 -8.91 -15.93
N ARG A 10 2.97 -7.99 -16.07
CA ARG A 10 1.54 -8.32 -15.96
C ARG A 10 1.07 -9.34 -16.99
N ALA A 11 1.62 -9.27 -18.22
CA ALA A 11 1.33 -10.26 -19.27
C ALA A 11 1.80 -11.68 -18.90
N PHE A 12 2.87 -11.78 -18.10
CA PHE A 12 3.43 -13.05 -17.64
C PHE A 12 2.98 -13.43 -16.23
N GLY A 13 2.13 -12.64 -15.61
CA GLY A 13 1.69 -12.86 -14.23
C GLY A 13 2.82 -12.75 -13.21
N TRP A 14 3.82 -11.90 -13.44
CA TRP A 14 4.95 -11.68 -12.54
C TRP A 14 4.76 -10.46 -11.65
N ALA A 15 5.24 -10.56 -10.42
CA ALA A 15 5.19 -9.49 -9.43
C ALA A 15 6.48 -9.44 -8.61
N ARG A 16 6.73 -8.27 -8.01
CA ARG A 16 7.79 -8.02 -7.02
C ARG A 16 7.14 -7.71 -5.70
N LEU A 17 7.68 -8.26 -4.62
CA LEU A 17 7.25 -7.94 -3.26
C LEU A 17 8.35 -7.18 -2.53
N GLU A 18 8.02 -5.98 -2.09
CA GLU A 18 8.92 -5.09 -1.35
C GLU A 18 8.37 -4.83 0.05
N VAL A 19 9.25 -4.78 1.06
CA VAL A 19 8.91 -4.46 2.43
C VAL A 19 9.69 -3.24 2.88
N ASP A 20 9.00 -2.27 3.49
CA ASP A 20 9.65 -1.15 4.14
C ASP A 20 9.92 -1.51 5.60
N VAL A 21 11.20 -1.65 5.93
CA VAL A 21 11.65 -1.88 7.29
C VAL A 21 12.11 -0.53 7.83
N ALA A 22 11.47 -0.07 8.91
CA ALA A 22 11.89 1.12 9.63
C ALA A 22 13.28 0.87 10.25
N ARG A 23 14.35 1.17 9.50
CA ARG A 23 15.72 1.22 10.02
C ARG A 23 16.09 2.67 10.28
N GLN A 24 16.80 2.91 11.39
CA GLN A 24 17.50 4.17 11.62
C GLN A 24 18.48 4.41 10.45
N SER A 25 18.41 5.60 9.89
CA SER A 25 19.25 6.03 8.78
C SER A 25 20.70 6.11 9.22
N VAL A 26 21.51 5.14 8.85
CA VAL A 26 22.97 5.31 8.79
C VAL A 26 23.26 5.89 7.41
N SER A 27 23.73 7.14 7.44
CA SER A 27 23.98 7.96 6.26
C SER A 27 25.27 7.54 5.58
N ARG A 28 25.21 6.88 4.44
CA ARG A 28 26.28 6.90 3.42
C ARG A 28 25.65 6.66 2.05
N GLU A 29 26.00 7.50 1.10
CA GLU A 29 25.45 7.47 -0.26
C GLU A 29 25.76 6.17 -1.05
N ALA A 30 26.83 5.49 -0.72
CA ALA A 30 27.21 4.20 -1.31
C ALA A 30 26.26 3.03 -0.97
N ASP A 31 25.40 3.20 0.04
CA ASP A 31 24.48 2.14 0.52
C ASP A 31 23.09 2.15 -0.15
N ARG A 32 22.81 3.06 -1.07
CA ARG A 32 21.44 3.20 -1.63
C ARG A 32 21.03 1.99 -2.44
N ASP A 33 21.92 1.46 -3.26
CA ASP A 33 21.63 0.30 -4.09
C ASP A 33 21.59 -1.00 -3.26
N ALA A 34 22.52 -1.16 -2.32
CA ALA A 34 22.51 -2.27 -1.37
C ALA A 34 21.27 -2.26 -0.47
N GLN A 35 20.81 -1.08 -0.02
CA GLN A 35 19.57 -0.92 0.75
C GLN A 35 18.32 -1.20 -0.07
N GLN A 36 18.34 -0.99 -1.38
CA GLN A 36 17.21 -1.30 -2.25
C GLN A 36 17.06 -2.81 -2.43
N VAL A 37 18.15 -3.51 -2.59
CA VAL A 37 18.21 -4.99 -2.68
C VAL A 37 17.78 -5.63 -1.35
N ALA A 38 18.24 -5.11 -0.22
CA ALA A 38 17.91 -5.65 1.10
C ALA A 38 16.43 -5.49 1.54
N ARG A 39 15.63 -4.71 0.79
CA ARG A 39 14.19 -4.47 1.05
C ARG A 39 13.28 -5.27 0.13
N THR A 40 13.82 -5.86 -0.89
CA THR A 40 13.07 -6.70 -1.81
C THR A 40 12.97 -8.09 -1.22
N LEU A 41 11.80 -8.50 -0.77
CA LEU A 41 11.57 -9.87 -0.27
C LEU A 41 11.67 -10.88 -1.41
N ILE A 42 11.04 -10.58 -2.55
CA ILE A 42 11.14 -11.35 -3.77
C ILE A 42 11.33 -10.39 -4.95
N PRO A 43 12.46 -10.45 -5.66
CA PRO A 43 12.72 -9.56 -6.80
C PRO A 43 11.84 -9.87 -8.01
N VAL A 44 11.56 -11.14 -8.26
CA VAL A 44 10.66 -11.62 -9.32
C VAL A 44 10.05 -12.94 -8.86
N ALA A 45 8.71 -13.02 -8.90
CA ALA A 45 7.96 -14.24 -8.64
C ALA A 45 6.68 -14.26 -9.46
N SER A 46 6.04 -15.43 -9.57
CA SER A 46 4.67 -15.45 -10.03
C SER A 46 3.78 -14.68 -9.07
N ARG A 47 2.69 -14.11 -9.59
CA ARG A 47 1.72 -13.37 -8.76
C ARG A 47 1.21 -14.21 -7.59
N ASP A 48 0.97 -15.49 -7.84
CA ASP A 48 0.46 -16.41 -6.81
C ASP A 48 1.48 -16.66 -5.70
N GLN A 49 2.76 -16.83 -6.06
CA GLN A 49 3.86 -16.94 -5.08
C GLN A 49 4.01 -15.65 -4.26
N ALA A 50 3.93 -14.49 -4.92
CA ALA A 50 4.00 -13.21 -4.23
C ALA A 50 2.81 -13.01 -3.26
N LEU A 51 1.61 -13.42 -3.67
CA LEU A 51 0.40 -13.37 -2.82
C LEU A 51 0.47 -14.39 -1.68
N TRP A 52 0.98 -15.57 -1.94
CA TRP A 52 1.20 -16.59 -0.91
C TRP A 52 2.16 -16.09 0.18
N LEU A 53 3.30 -15.48 -0.22
CA LEU A 53 4.23 -14.90 0.74
C LEU A 53 3.61 -13.70 1.47
N LEU A 54 2.87 -12.87 0.73
CA LEU A 54 2.16 -11.75 1.33
C LEU A 54 1.23 -12.22 2.46
N ALA A 55 0.46 -13.28 2.23
CA ALA A 55 -0.43 -13.85 3.24
C ALA A 55 0.32 -14.37 4.49
N ARG A 56 1.56 -14.83 4.33
CA ARG A 56 2.42 -15.24 5.45
C ARG A 56 2.93 -14.04 6.27
N VAL A 57 3.29 -12.96 5.59
CA VAL A 57 3.82 -11.72 6.21
C VAL A 57 2.71 -10.84 6.77
N MET A 58 1.57 -10.82 6.09
CA MET A 58 0.40 -10.00 6.41
C MET A 58 -0.87 -10.86 6.36
N PRO A 59 -1.18 -11.60 7.42
CA PRO A 59 -2.42 -12.39 7.50
C PRO A 59 -3.65 -11.53 7.25
N ASP A 60 -4.64 -12.05 6.54
CA ASP A 60 -5.88 -11.35 6.16
C ASP A 60 -5.69 -10.16 5.20
N ALA A 61 -4.52 -10.06 4.55
CA ALA A 61 -4.33 -9.05 3.50
C ALA A 61 -4.99 -9.50 2.18
N HIS A 62 -5.87 -8.64 1.66
CA HIS A 62 -6.56 -8.85 0.39
C HIS A 62 -6.14 -7.78 -0.62
N PRO A 63 -5.07 -8.00 -1.41
CA PRO A 63 -4.51 -6.99 -2.31
C PRO A 63 -5.35 -6.77 -3.57
N ASN A 64 -6.40 -7.54 -3.79
CA ASN A 64 -7.32 -7.34 -4.90
C ASN A 64 -8.37 -6.27 -4.56
N PRO A 65 -8.51 -5.22 -5.39
CA PRO A 65 -9.50 -4.18 -5.14
C PRO A 65 -10.91 -4.71 -5.32
N PRO A 66 -11.85 -4.33 -4.45
CA PRO A 66 -13.26 -4.51 -4.70
C PRO A 66 -13.73 -3.63 -5.88
N PRO A 67 -14.90 -3.91 -6.49
CA PRO A 67 -15.41 -3.19 -7.66
C PRO A 67 -15.55 -1.68 -7.46
N ASP A 68 -15.86 -1.25 -6.25
CA ASP A 68 -16.09 0.13 -5.82
C ASP A 68 -14.81 0.88 -5.39
N ALA A 69 -13.65 0.21 -5.41
CA ALA A 69 -12.37 0.82 -5.00
C ALA A 69 -11.86 1.90 -5.95
N GLY A 70 -12.45 2.06 -7.13
CA GLY A 70 -12.05 3.04 -8.13
C GLY A 70 -12.42 4.48 -7.78
N PRO A 71 -11.81 5.48 -8.43
CA PRO A 71 -12.21 6.88 -8.28
C PRO A 71 -13.54 7.16 -8.99
N PRO A 72 -14.27 8.23 -8.63
CA PRO A 72 -15.51 8.63 -9.29
C PRO A 72 -15.26 9.00 -10.76
N SER A 73 -16.24 8.77 -11.63
CA SER A 73 -16.11 8.96 -13.09
C SER A 73 -15.61 10.37 -13.49
N ARG A 74 -15.99 11.41 -12.76
CA ARG A 74 -15.52 12.79 -12.98
C ARG A 74 -14.01 12.97 -12.78
N ALA A 75 -13.37 12.13 -11.98
CA ALA A 75 -11.91 12.13 -11.82
C ALA A 75 -11.15 11.77 -13.11
N ARG A 76 -11.84 11.19 -14.09
CA ARG A 76 -11.29 10.88 -15.41
C ARG A 76 -10.81 12.12 -16.15
N LEU A 77 -11.48 13.25 -15.97
CA LEU A 77 -11.06 14.53 -16.57
C LEU A 77 -9.72 15.02 -16.02
N LYS A 78 -9.45 14.76 -14.75
CA LYS A 78 -8.17 15.13 -14.12
C LYS A 78 -7.03 14.16 -14.41
N ALA A 79 -7.33 12.88 -14.51
CA ALA A 79 -6.33 11.83 -14.62
C ALA A 79 -6.71 10.80 -15.70
N PRO A 80 -6.90 11.21 -16.98
CA PRO A 80 -7.47 10.37 -18.01
C PRO A 80 -6.67 9.09 -18.26
N LEU A 81 -5.34 9.18 -18.18
CA LEU A 81 -4.45 8.06 -18.47
C LEU A 81 -4.25 7.09 -17.29
N SER A 82 -4.39 7.58 -16.06
CA SER A 82 -4.15 6.78 -14.84
C SER A 82 -5.43 6.37 -14.13
N PHE A 83 -6.58 6.88 -14.53
CA PHE A 83 -7.88 6.67 -13.89
C PHE A 83 -8.17 5.19 -13.59
N HIS A 84 -8.03 4.32 -14.58
CA HIS A 84 -8.30 2.89 -14.43
C HIS A 84 -7.33 2.12 -13.53
N PHE A 85 -6.19 2.73 -13.21
CA PHE A 85 -5.14 2.14 -12.37
C PHE A 85 -5.15 2.68 -10.94
N LEU A 86 -6.04 3.62 -10.65
CA LEU A 86 -6.22 4.16 -9.32
C LEU A 86 -7.28 3.34 -8.58
N ALA A 87 -6.92 2.88 -7.38
CA ALA A 87 -7.88 2.28 -6.47
C ALA A 87 -7.42 2.50 -5.03
N ALA A 88 -8.37 2.64 -4.12
CA ALA A 88 -8.10 2.67 -2.70
C ALA A 88 -9.23 1.98 -1.94
N TRP A 89 -8.87 1.13 -1.01
CA TRP A 89 -9.84 0.42 -0.18
C TRP A 89 -9.24 0.10 1.19
N PHE A 90 -10.07 -0.30 2.11
CA PHE A 90 -9.64 -0.69 3.44
C PHE A 90 -10.34 -1.96 3.89
N GLY A 91 -9.55 -2.82 4.48
CA GLY A 91 -10.01 -4.00 5.18
C GLY A 91 -10.09 -3.73 6.69
N GLN A 92 -10.23 -4.78 7.46
CA GLN A 92 -10.30 -4.67 8.92
C GLN A 92 -8.97 -4.23 9.54
N ARG A 93 -7.83 -4.66 8.99
CA ARG A 93 -6.48 -4.43 9.53
C ARG A 93 -5.56 -3.60 8.65
N TYR A 94 -5.94 -3.40 7.39
CA TYR A 94 -5.06 -2.80 6.38
C TYR A 94 -5.76 -1.72 5.57
N VAL A 95 -4.97 -0.74 5.17
CA VAL A 95 -5.33 0.24 4.13
C VAL A 95 -4.56 -0.11 2.88
N TYR A 96 -5.23 -0.03 1.75
CA TYR A 96 -4.68 -0.34 0.44
C TYR A 96 -4.77 0.87 -0.48
N ALA A 97 -3.70 1.13 -1.21
CA ALA A 97 -3.69 2.14 -2.25
C ALA A 97 -2.98 1.58 -3.49
N ARG A 98 -3.70 1.56 -4.61
CA ARG A 98 -3.16 1.15 -5.92
C ARG A 98 -2.96 2.38 -6.78
N THR A 99 -1.80 2.47 -7.39
CA THR A 99 -1.43 3.54 -8.30
C THR A 99 -0.52 3.02 -9.42
N GLY A 100 -0.41 3.79 -10.49
CA GLY A 100 0.57 3.56 -11.54
C GLY A 100 0.02 2.87 -12.78
N ARG A 101 0.32 3.44 -13.94
CA ARG A 101 -0.05 2.94 -15.27
C ARG A 101 0.99 1.97 -15.84
N VAL A 102 2.24 2.42 -15.89
CA VAL A 102 3.38 1.65 -16.43
C VAL A 102 3.87 0.65 -15.39
N GLN A 103 3.95 1.07 -14.14
CA GLN A 103 4.32 0.25 -13.03
C GLN A 103 3.17 0.28 -12.00
N MET A 104 2.29 -0.71 -12.07
CA MET A 104 1.21 -0.83 -11.09
C MET A 104 1.81 -1.18 -9.73
N SER A 105 1.43 -0.42 -8.73
CA SER A 105 1.93 -0.57 -7.38
C SER A 105 0.77 -0.56 -6.40
N THR A 106 0.62 -1.64 -5.66
CA THR A 106 -0.34 -1.74 -4.56
C THR A 106 0.42 -1.64 -3.24
N ILE A 107 0.21 -0.56 -2.52
CA ILE A 107 0.78 -0.33 -1.19
C ILE A 107 -0.20 -0.81 -0.14
N ILE A 108 0.27 -1.62 0.80
CA ILE A 108 -0.52 -2.21 1.88
C ILE A 108 0.05 -1.71 3.20
N VAL A 109 -0.77 -1.01 3.97
CA VAL A 109 -0.38 -0.38 5.23
C VAL A 109 -1.19 -0.97 6.38
N PRO A 110 -0.56 -1.57 7.40
CA PRO A 110 -1.25 -1.96 8.62
C PRO A 110 -1.80 -0.73 9.36
N LEU A 111 -3.05 -0.76 9.77
CA LEU A 111 -3.70 0.33 10.52
C LEU A 111 -2.95 0.69 11.81
N VAL A 112 -2.37 -0.30 12.49
CA VAL A 112 -1.56 -0.10 13.70
C VAL A 112 -0.32 0.76 13.44
N LYS A 113 0.20 0.79 12.20
CA LYS A 113 1.38 1.58 11.80
C LYS A 113 1.04 2.95 11.23
N VAL A 114 -0.23 3.28 11.08
CA VAL A 114 -0.68 4.60 10.58
C VAL A 114 -0.38 5.65 11.65
N GLN A 115 0.40 6.67 11.29
CA GLN A 115 0.74 7.79 12.18
C GLN A 115 -0.15 8.99 11.96
N SER A 116 -0.37 9.36 10.70
CA SER A 116 -1.27 10.45 10.34
C SER A 116 -2.02 10.16 9.05
N VAL A 117 -3.18 10.78 8.92
CA VAL A 117 -3.98 10.75 7.70
C VAL A 117 -4.23 12.19 7.29
N ARG A 118 -3.88 12.54 6.05
CA ARG A 118 -4.00 13.90 5.55
C ARG A 118 -4.88 13.96 4.32
N LEU A 119 -5.81 14.91 4.33
CA LEU A 119 -6.61 15.26 3.17
C LEU A 119 -5.90 16.37 2.39
N LYS A 120 -5.72 16.17 1.08
CA LYS A 120 -5.15 17.16 0.18
C LYS A 120 -6.12 17.45 -0.96
N SER A 121 -6.39 18.73 -1.17
CA SER A 121 -7.20 19.20 -2.29
C SER A 121 -6.53 20.42 -2.93
N GLY A 122 -6.04 20.24 -4.15
CA GLY A 122 -5.48 21.33 -4.96
C GLY A 122 -6.58 22.08 -5.74
N PRO A 123 -6.25 23.19 -6.43
CA PRO A 123 -7.24 24.01 -7.16
C PRO A 123 -8.06 23.19 -8.15
N LEU A 124 -7.41 22.42 -9.03
CA LEU A 124 -8.09 21.53 -9.99
C LEU A 124 -8.92 20.44 -9.31
N GLN A 125 -8.47 19.95 -8.15
CA GLN A 125 -9.23 18.94 -7.41
C GLN A 125 -10.53 19.51 -6.87
N ARG A 126 -10.51 20.72 -6.36
CA ARG A 126 -11.70 21.43 -5.88
C ARG A 126 -12.72 21.65 -7.00
N THR A 127 -12.27 22.07 -8.20
CA THR A 127 -13.15 22.25 -9.36
C THR A 127 -13.88 20.94 -9.74
N PHE A 128 -13.21 19.80 -9.59
CA PHE A 128 -13.81 18.50 -9.90
C PHE A 128 -14.39 17.77 -8.68
N HIS A 129 -14.46 18.42 -7.51
CA HIS A 129 -14.94 17.85 -6.25
C HIS A 129 -14.26 16.51 -5.93
N VAL A 130 -12.94 16.47 -6.11
CA VAL A 130 -12.11 15.30 -5.78
C VAL A 130 -10.96 15.69 -4.86
N ALA A 131 -10.56 14.77 -4.00
CA ALA A 131 -9.47 14.96 -3.07
C ALA A 131 -8.50 13.76 -3.08
N THR A 132 -7.37 13.91 -2.43
CA THR A 132 -6.39 12.85 -2.20
C THR A 132 -6.25 12.63 -0.71
N VAL A 133 -6.36 11.39 -0.28
CA VAL A 133 -6.09 10.99 1.10
C VAL A 133 -4.71 10.35 1.17
N ASP A 134 -3.83 10.96 1.92
CA ASP A 134 -2.49 10.46 2.18
C ASP A 134 -2.41 9.82 3.56
N VAL A 135 -1.91 8.59 3.61
CA VAL A 135 -1.73 7.84 4.84
C VAL A 135 -0.24 7.73 5.13
N ASP A 136 0.21 8.40 6.18
CA ASP A 136 1.59 8.39 6.61
C ASP A 136 1.85 7.26 7.61
N THR A 137 3.01 6.65 7.49
CA THR A 137 3.48 5.60 8.38
C THR A 137 4.86 5.94 8.94
N ALA A 138 5.30 5.23 9.97
CA ALA A 138 6.65 5.38 10.53
C ALA A 138 7.78 5.09 9.51
N GLY A 139 7.48 4.36 8.44
CA GLY A 139 8.38 4.15 7.30
C GLY A 139 8.40 5.38 6.39
N ARG A 140 9.58 5.90 6.07
CA ARG A 140 9.71 7.17 5.33
C ARG A 140 9.54 7.04 3.81
N ARG A 141 9.54 5.85 3.24
CA ARG A 141 9.70 5.69 1.79
C ARG A 141 8.39 5.58 1.01
N TRP A 142 7.39 4.94 1.57
CA TRP A 142 6.13 4.73 0.83
C TRP A 142 4.96 5.31 1.59
N GLN A 143 4.32 6.24 0.94
CA GLN A 143 3.08 6.83 1.38
C GLN A 143 1.94 6.16 0.62
N ALA A 144 0.96 5.64 1.32
CA ALA A 144 -0.25 5.17 0.68
C ALA A 144 -1.14 6.38 0.36
N SER A 145 -1.35 6.62 -0.93
CA SER A 145 -2.14 7.76 -1.41
C SER A 145 -3.37 7.28 -2.16
N ALA A 146 -4.55 7.50 -1.59
CA ALA A 146 -5.83 7.33 -2.26
C ALA A 146 -6.11 8.57 -3.11
N ARG A 147 -5.72 8.52 -4.39
CA ARG A 147 -5.80 9.66 -5.29
C ARG A 147 -7.16 9.80 -5.95
N CYS A 148 -7.59 11.05 -6.16
CA CYS A 148 -8.79 11.39 -6.93
C CYS A 148 -10.07 10.73 -6.39
N ARG A 149 -10.22 10.65 -5.06
CA ARG A 149 -11.47 10.20 -4.43
C ARG A 149 -12.49 11.32 -4.43
N ASP A 150 -13.77 10.97 -4.34
CA ASP A 150 -14.82 11.93 -4.07
C ASP A 150 -14.50 12.72 -2.80
N GLU A 151 -14.83 14.02 -2.77
CA GLU A 151 -14.47 14.88 -1.65
C GLU A 151 -15.14 14.44 -0.34
N HIS A 152 -16.43 14.10 -0.37
CA HIS A 152 -17.15 13.57 0.79
C HIS A 152 -16.61 12.22 1.23
N GLU A 153 -16.40 11.31 0.29
CA GLU A 153 -15.78 10.01 0.54
C GLU A 153 -14.40 10.17 1.16
N ALA A 154 -13.60 11.09 0.66
CA ALA A 154 -12.25 11.34 1.17
C ALA A 154 -12.26 11.82 2.64
N VAL A 155 -13.21 12.68 3.02
CA VAL A 155 -13.40 13.11 4.42
C VAL A 155 -13.79 11.92 5.29
N GLU A 156 -14.73 11.10 4.83
CA GLU A 156 -15.13 9.90 5.57
C GLU A 156 -14.00 8.88 5.69
N MET A 157 -13.19 8.71 4.64
CA MET A 157 -11.99 7.88 4.67
C MET A 157 -11.01 8.34 5.75
N VAL A 158 -10.73 9.65 5.83
CA VAL A 158 -9.84 10.23 6.85
C VAL A 158 -10.35 9.91 8.24
N ARG A 159 -11.65 10.13 8.50
CA ARG A 159 -12.27 9.84 9.79
C ARG A 159 -12.18 8.35 10.13
N HIS A 160 -12.59 7.50 9.21
CA HIS A 160 -12.64 6.06 9.40
C HIS A 160 -11.25 5.44 9.64
N ILE A 161 -10.26 5.82 8.81
CA ILE A 161 -8.88 5.33 8.96
C ILE A 161 -8.29 5.80 10.31
N SER A 162 -8.51 7.07 10.67
CA SER A 162 -7.99 7.64 11.91
C SER A 162 -8.58 6.96 13.15
N GLU A 163 -9.88 6.70 13.15
CA GLU A 163 -10.58 6.01 14.22
C GLU A 163 -10.14 4.57 14.36
N ARG A 164 -10.09 3.82 13.25
CA ARG A 164 -9.60 2.43 13.24
C ARG A 164 -8.14 2.32 13.64
N ALA A 165 -7.29 3.25 13.22
CA ALA A 165 -5.89 3.28 13.63
C ALA A 165 -5.74 3.51 15.14
N ARG A 166 -6.59 4.36 15.75
CA ARG A 166 -6.64 4.52 17.22
C ARG A 166 -7.06 3.23 17.92
N LEU A 167 -8.10 2.58 17.45
CA LEU A 167 -8.61 1.32 18.02
C LEU A 167 -7.57 0.19 17.87
N SER A 168 -6.95 0.07 16.70
CA SER A 168 -5.92 -0.95 16.43
C SER A 168 -4.69 -0.83 17.33
N ARG A 169 -4.36 0.36 17.81
CA ARG A 169 -3.25 0.56 18.76
C ARG A 169 -3.58 0.16 20.18
N ARG A 170 -4.87 0.08 20.52
CA ARG A 170 -5.31 -0.35 21.87
C ARG A 170 -5.35 -1.88 22.00
N VAL A 171 -5.45 -2.59 20.88
CA VAL A 171 -5.42 -4.05 20.85
C VAL A 171 -3.97 -4.48 20.58
N PRO A 172 -3.31 -5.20 21.49
CA PRO A 172 -1.96 -5.68 21.25
C PRO A 172 -1.95 -6.56 19.98
N PRO A 173 -0.92 -6.45 19.13
CA PRO A 173 -0.81 -7.30 17.94
C PRO A 173 -0.79 -8.77 18.40
N PRO A 174 -1.43 -9.68 17.64
CA PRO A 174 -1.32 -11.11 17.92
C PRO A 174 0.16 -11.47 17.96
N ARG A 175 0.58 -12.21 19.00
CA ARG A 175 1.95 -12.72 19.07
C ARG A 175 2.27 -13.43 17.75
N PRO A 176 3.44 -13.21 17.16
CA PRO A 176 3.87 -14.02 16.03
C PRO A 176 3.81 -15.49 16.46
N ALA A 177 3.21 -16.32 15.61
CA ALA A 177 3.25 -17.75 15.82
C ALA A 177 4.72 -18.16 16.05
N ASN A 178 4.96 -19.04 17.03
CA ASN A 178 6.30 -19.52 17.34
C ASN A 178 7.07 -19.84 16.05
N PRO A 179 8.36 -19.45 15.95
CA PRO A 179 9.16 -19.82 14.80
C PRO A 179 9.09 -21.34 14.62
N ILE A 180 8.68 -21.76 13.43
CA ILE A 180 8.67 -23.18 13.06
C ILE A 180 10.10 -23.66 13.24
N PRO A 181 10.36 -24.76 14.00
CA PRO A 181 11.69 -25.29 14.12
C PRO A 181 12.23 -25.59 12.73
N VAL A 182 13.38 -25.01 12.42
CA VAL A 182 14.10 -25.31 11.20
C VAL A 182 14.47 -26.79 11.28
N PRO A 183 14.06 -27.64 10.32
CA PRO A 183 14.50 -29.03 10.33
C PRO A 183 16.04 -29.04 10.28
N ALA A 184 16.66 -29.71 11.21
CA ALA A 184 18.11 -29.89 11.22
C ALA A 184 18.52 -30.49 9.87
N ALA A 185 19.43 -29.80 9.18
CA ALA A 185 20.05 -30.33 7.98
C ALA A 185 20.79 -31.62 8.36
N GLY A 186 20.27 -32.75 7.87
CA GLY A 186 20.95 -34.05 7.91
C GLY A 186 21.96 -34.15 6.77
#